data_ce8b4d7a2c1b3eb77fbea42ba2d193d5
#
_entry.id   ce8b4d7a2c1b3eb77fbea42ba2d193d5
#
_cell.length_a   1.000
_cell.length_b   1.000
_cell.length_c   1.000
_cell.angle_alpha   90.00
_cell.angle_beta   90.00
_cell.angle_gamma   90.00
#
_symmetry.space_group_name_H-M   'P 1'
#
loop_
_entity.id
_entity.type
_entity.pdbx_description
1 polymer ?
#
loop_
_entity_poly.entity_id
_entity_poly.type
_entity_poly.pdbx_seq_one_letter_code
_entity_poly.pdbx_strand_id
1 'polypeptide(L)'
;MMTIREYKRAESLEEAWQLNQKRPNRVLGGMIWLKMENINVGTAIDLSGLGLDTIEETDEGFSIGAMVTLRQLELHPGLAAYTDGAVRESVRHIVGGLPGADLRRRKIGGRQHPRRHRCASGQGCALHRSA
;
A
#
# COMPACT_ATOMS: atom_id res chain seq x y z
N MET A 1 2.58 5.15 22.65
CA MET A 1 1.51 5.86 21.91
C MET A 1 2.15 6.68 20.80
N MET A 2 1.66 6.57 19.58
CA MET A 2 2.18 7.34 18.45
C MET A 2 1.80 8.81 18.54
N THR A 3 2.73 9.69 18.29
CA THR A 3 2.48 11.14 18.17
C THR A 3 2.88 11.62 16.79
N ILE A 4 2.08 12.49 16.19
CA ILE A 4 2.35 13.11 14.90
C ILE A 4 2.45 14.63 15.13
N ARG A 5 3.55 15.23 14.70
CA ARG A 5 3.75 16.69 14.82
C ARG A 5 3.08 17.45 13.68
N GLU A 6 3.17 16.91 12.48
CA GLU A 6 2.66 17.55 11.27
C GLU A 6 2.03 16.52 10.35
N TYR A 7 0.96 16.91 9.68
CA TYR A 7 0.33 16.13 8.62
C TYR A 7 0.46 16.88 7.30
N LYS A 8 0.92 16.18 6.26
CA LYS A 8 1.04 16.73 4.92
C LYS A 8 0.47 15.76 3.89
N ARG A 9 -0.53 16.21 3.15
CA ARG A 9 -1.00 15.52 1.96
C ARG A 9 -0.10 15.91 0.80
N ALA A 10 0.63 14.96 0.24
CA ALA A 10 1.52 15.22 -0.88
C ALA A 10 0.73 15.52 -2.15
N GLU A 11 1.17 16.51 -2.89
CA GLU A 11 0.58 16.91 -4.16
C GLU A 11 1.25 16.22 -5.35
N SER A 12 2.47 15.68 -5.13
CA SER A 12 3.22 14.92 -6.12
C SER A 12 4.04 13.81 -5.47
N LEU A 13 4.46 12.84 -6.29
CA LEU A 13 5.38 11.78 -5.86
C LEU A 13 6.75 12.34 -5.48
N GLU A 14 7.21 13.36 -6.19
CA GLU A 14 8.47 14.03 -5.92
C GLU A 14 8.45 14.70 -4.54
N GLU A 15 7.40 15.44 -4.22
CA GLU A 15 7.21 16.02 -2.88
C GLU A 15 7.19 14.96 -1.79
N ALA A 16 6.45 13.89 -2.01
CA ALA A 16 6.38 12.78 -1.07
C ALA A 16 7.75 12.14 -0.85
N TRP A 17 8.51 11.96 -1.91
CA TRP A 17 9.87 11.42 -1.86
C TRP A 17 10.80 12.33 -1.05
N GLN A 18 10.81 13.63 -1.32
CA GLN A 18 11.63 14.61 -0.60
C GLN A 18 11.30 14.63 0.89
N LEU A 19 10.01 14.63 1.23
CA LEU A 19 9.57 14.58 2.63
C LEU A 19 10.01 13.28 3.32
N ASN A 20 9.98 12.16 2.61
CA ASN A 20 10.34 10.86 3.15
C ASN A 20 11.84 10.65 3.37
N GLN A 21 12.70 11.53 2.85
CA GLN A 21 14.15 11.50 3.11
C GLN A 21 14.48 11.80 4.58
N LYS A 22 13.62 12.54 5.26
CA LYS A 22 13.81 12.87 6.67
C LYS A 22 13.42 11.70 7.56
N ARG A 23 14.36 11.24 8.41
CA ARG A 23 14.17 10.07 9.28
C ARG A 23 12.89 10.05 10.12
N PRO A 24 12.46 11.16 10.76
CA PRO A 24 11.27 11.14 11.58
C PRO A 24 9.96 11.12 10.79
N ASN A 25 10.01 11.31 9.47
CA ASN A 25 8.83 11.34 8.63
C ASN A 25 8.38 9.92 8.26
N ARG A 26 7.09 9.73 8.07
CA ARG A 26 6.49 8.45 7.71
C ARG A 26 5.39 8.64 6.68
N VAL A 27 5.39 7.77 5.69
CA VAL A 27 4.27 7.64 4.77
C VAL A 27 3.12 6.91 5.47
N LEU A 28 1.94 7.51 5.40
CA LEU A 28 0.74 6.91 5.97
C LEU A 28 0.18 5.84 5.02
N GLY A 29 0.03 4.65 5.55
CA GLY A 29 -0.83 3.63 4.97
C GLY A 29 -2.16 3.57 5.71
N GLY A 30 -2.70 2.39 5.92
CA GLY A 30 -3.91 2.19 6.71
C GLY A 30 -3.75 2.34 8.23
N MET A 31 -2.56 2.59 8.71
CA MET A 31 -2.21 2.90 10.11
C MET A 31 -2.56 1.82 11.17
N ILE A 32 -3.02 0.64 10.81
CA ILE A 32 -3.43 -0.38 11.78
C ILE A 32 -2.29 -0.72 12.75
N TRP A 33 -1.11 -0.96 12.21
CA TRP A 33 0.06 -1.30 13.01
C TRP A 33 0.82 -0.08 13.49
N LEU A 34 0.92 0.95 12.63
CA LEU A 34 1.67 2.17 12.94
C LEU A 34 1.12 2.88 14.18
N LYS A 35 -0.21 2.91 14.33
CA LYS A 35 -0.84 3.55 15.51
C LYS A 35 -0.59 2.81 16.83
N MET A 36 -0.21 1.53 16.77
CA MET A 36 0.11 0.74 17.96
C MET A 36 1.58 0.87 18.37
N GLU A 37 2.41 1.43 17.50
CA GLU A 37 3.81 1.67 17.81
C GLU A 37 3.98 2.88 18.76
N ASN A 38 5.01 2.83 19.58
CA ASN A 38 5.37 3.95 20.44
C ASN A 38 6.45 4.79 19.76
N ILE A 39 6.04 5.59 18.77
CA ILE A 39 6.93 6.40 17.94
C ILE A 39 6.48 7.85 17.84
N ASN A 40 7.46 8.72 17.65
CA ASN A 40 7.22 10.12 17.33
C ASN A 40 7.45 10.33 15.82
N VAL A 41 6.40 10.69 15.11
CA VAL A 41 6.44 10.99 13.69
C VAL A 41 6.58 12.51 13.53
N GLY A 42 7.58 12.93 12.75
CA GLY A 42 7.76 14.33 12.40
C GLY A 42 6.64 14.79 11.48
N THR A 43 6.70 14.43 10.22
CA THR A 43 5.64 14.69 9.25
C THR A 43 5.02 13.36 8.81
N ALA A 44 3.72 13.26 8.94
CA ALA A 44 2.93 12.17 8.39
C ALA A 44 2.55 12.51 6.94
N ILE A 45 3.06 11.72 6.00
CA ILE A 45 2.90 11.96 4.56
C ILE A 45 1.72 11.14 4.05
N ASP A 46 0.70 11.81 3.55
CA ASP A 46 -0.48 11.17 2.96
C ASP A 46 -0.40 11.20 1.44
N LEU A 47 -0.51 10.02 0.82
CA LEU A 47 -0.47 9.83 -0.62
C LEU A 47 -1.86 9.68 -1.25
N SER A 48 -2.93 9.87 -0.50
CA SER A 48 -4.30 9.61 -0.97
C SER A 48 -4.74 10.49 -2.16
N GLY A 49 -4.06 11.62 -2.36
CA GLY A 49 -4.35 12.54 -3.47
C GLY A 49 -3.68 12.22 -4.80
N LEU A 50 -2.86 11.18 -4.89
CA LEU A 50 -2.03 10.89 -6.04
C LEU A 50 -2.61 9.84 -7.01
N GLY A 51 -3.83 9.36 -6.78
CA GLY A 51 -4.46 8.35 -7.64
C GLY A 51 -3.77 6.99 -7.64
N LEU A 52 -3.05 6.64 -6.58
CA LEU A 52 -2.29 5.39 -6.47
C LEU A 52 -3.10 4.21 -5.89
N ASP A 53 -4.40 4.34 -5.81
CA ASP A 53 -5.32 3.37 -5.19
C ASP A 53 -6.15 2.60 -6.21
N THR A 54 -5.69 2.55 -7.45
CA THR A 54 -6.35 1.86 -8.56
C THR A 54 -5.67 0.56 -8.94
N ILE A 55 -6.46 -0.38 -9.46
CA ILE A 55 -5.99 -1.61 -10.10
C ILE A 55 -6.40 -1.52 -11.56
N GLU A 56 -5.43 -1.52 -12.46
CA GLU A 56 -5.64 -1.52 -13.90
C GLU A 56 -5.36 -2.90 -14.46
N GLU A 57 -6.29 -3.42 -15.22
CA GLU A 57 -6.17 -4.69 -15.93
C GLU A 57 -5.88 -4.44 -17.40
N THR A 58 -4.82 -5.05 -17.90
CA THR A 58 -4.41 -4.99 -19.30
C THR A 58 -4.29 -6.40 -19.86
N ASP A 59 -4.19 -6.52 -21.18
CA ASP A 59 -3.99 -7.82 -21.84
C ASP A 59 -2.69 -8.52 -21.41
N GLU A 60 -1.72 -7.75 -20.94
CA GLU A 60 -0.41 -8.26 -20.51
C GLU A 60 -0.34 -8.56 -18.99
N GLY A 61 -1.28 -8.05 -18.19
CA GLY A 61 -1.26 -8.27 -16.75
C GLY A 61 -2.02 -7.20 -15.96
N PHE A 62 -1.61 -7.01 -14.72
CA PHE A 62 -2.21 -6.06 -13.78
C PHE A 62 -1.21 -5.01 -13.33
N SER A 63 -1.63 -3.76 -13.36
CA SER A 63 -0.92 -2.65 -12.73
C SER A 63 -1.63 -2.30 -11.43
N ILE A 64 -0.94 -2.45 -10.30
CA ILE A 64 -1.52 -2.26 -8.96
C ILE A 64 -0.88 -1.04 -8.32
N GLY A 65 -1.67 -0.03 -8.02
CA GLY A 65 -1.21 1.18 -7.36
C GLY A 65 -0.70 0.93 -5.94
N ALA A 66 0.29 1.69 -5.53
CA ALA A 66 0.94 1.52 -4.21
C ALA A 66 0.00 1.75 -3.01
N MET A 67 -1.12 2.40 -3.24
CA MET A 67 -2.12 2.73 -2.22
C MET A 67 -3.37 1.84 -2.29
N VAL A 68 -3.37 0.83 -3.16
CA VAL A 68 -4.41 -0.19 -3.21
C VAL A 68 -4.48 -0.93 -1.88
N THR A 69 -5.68 -1.12 -1.39
CA THR A 69 -5.90 -1.82 -0.13
C THR A 69 -5.92 -3.34 -0.35
N LEU A 70 -5.57 -4.10 0.69
CA LEU A 70 -5.68 -5.56 0.63
C LEU A 70 -7.11 -6.01 0.35
N ARG A 71 -8.09 -5.25 0.80
CA ARG A 71 -9.51 -5.54 0.52
C ARG A 71 -9.86 -5.40 -0.96
N GLN A 72 -9.31 -4.38 -1.63
CA GLN A 72 -9.48 -4.25 -3.08
C GLN A 72 -8.86 -5.44 -3.82
N LEU A 73 -7.68 -5.89 -3.39
CA LEU A 73 -7.04 -7.08 -3.97
C LEU A 73 -7.85 -8.36 -3.74
N GLU A 74 -8.38 -8.54 -2.53
CA GLU A 74 -9.21 -9.70 -2.19
C GLU A 74 -10.48 -9.77 -3.04
N LEU A 75 -11.10 -8.63 -3.29
CA LEU A 75 -12.40 -8.55 -3.98
C LEU A 75 -12.28 -8.41 -5.50
N HIS A 76 -11.08 -8.20 -6.05
CA HIS A 76 -10.91 -7.96 -7.48
C HIS A 76 -11.14 -9.23 -8.30
N PRO A 77 -12.18 -9.29 -9.15
CA PRO A 77 -12.55 -10.51 -9.84
C PRO A 77 -11.51 -10.95 -10.89
N GLY A 78 -10.98 -10.00 -11.66
CA GLY A 78 -9.94 -10.29 -12.66
C GLY A 78 -8.67 -10.83 -12.04
N LEU A 79 -8.22 -10.28 -10.93
CA LEU A 79 -7.03 -10.75 -10.22
C LEU A 79 -7.26 -12.16 -9.62
N ALA A 80 -8.46 -12.42 -9.10
CA ALA A 80 -8.83 -13.74 -8.60
C ALA A 80 -8.82 -14.79 -9.71
N ALA A 81 -9.36 -14.47 -10.88
CA ALA A 81 -9.36 -15.37 -12.04
C ALA A 81 -7.94 -15.59 -12.58
N TYR A 82 -7.14 -14.54 -12.68
CA TYR A 82 -5.78 -14.62 -13.19
C TYR A 82 -4.84 -15.45 -12.32
N THR A 83 -5.00 -15.38 -11.00
CA THR A 83 -4.14 -16.07 -10.03
C THR A 83 -4.75 -17.36 -9.48
N ASP A 84 -5.84 -17.83 -10.07
CA ASP A 84 -6.60 -19.01 -9.59
C ASP A 84 -6.94 -18.90 -8.08
N GLY A 85 -7.30 -17.69 -7.66
CA GLY A 85 -7.65 -17.39 -6.28
C GLY A 85 -6.48 -17.24 -5.30
N ALA A 86 -5.24 -17.46 -5.74
CA ALA A 86 -4.08 -17.45 -4.84
C ALA A 86 -3.90 -16.12 -4.10
N VAL A 87 -4.03 -14.99 -4.81
CA VAL A 87 -3.93 -13.66 -4.18
C VAL A 87 -5.06 -13.45 -3.18
N ARG A 88 -6.28 -13.79 -3.55
CA ARG A 88 -7.44 -13.69 -2.67
C ARG A 88 -7.26 -14.49 -1.39
N GLU A 89 -6.83 -15.73 -1.50
CA GLU A 89 -6.65 -16.61 -0.35
C GLU A 89 -5.51 -16.12 0.57
N SER A 90 -4.38 -15.72 0.02
CA SER A 90 -3.26 -15.20 0.81
C SER A 90 -3.62 -13.91 1.57
N VAL A 91 -4.36 -13.01 0.94
CA VAL A 91 -4.81 -11.75 1.54
C VAL A 91 -5.87 -11.98 2.62
N ARG A 92 -6.77 -12.92 2.40
CA ARG A 92 -7.84 -13.27 3.34
C ARG A 92 -7.31 -13.61 4.73
N HIS A 93 -6.22 -14.36 4.83
CA HIS A 93 -5.59 -14.69 6.11
C HIS A 93 -4.97 -13.48 6.82
N ILE A 94 -4.49 -12.50 6.05
CA ILE A 94 -3.93 -11.26 6.63
C ILE A 94 -5.02 -10.35 7.16
N VAL A 95 -6.14 -10.30 6.45
CA VAL A 95 -7.27 -9.39 6.70
C VAL A 95 -8.30 -10.06 7.62
N GLY A 96 -8.23 -11.38 7.75
CA GLY A 96 -9.26 -12.21 8.35
C GLY A 96 -9.62 -11.88 9.77
N GLY A 97 -10.90 -11.86 10.05
CA GLY A 97 -11.46 -12.15 11.35
C GLY A 97 -11.60 -11.01 12.34
N LEU A 98 -11.27 -9.76 12.03
CA LEU A 98 -11.65 -8.63 12.87
C LEU A 98 -13.02 -8.11 12.44
N PRO A 99 -14.10 -8.45 13.16
CA PRO A 99 -15.42 -7.90 12.88
C PRO A 99 -15.38 -6.37 13.02
N GLY A 100 -15.76 -5.66 11.99
CA GLY A 100 -15.81 -4.19 12.01
C GLY A 100 -14.51 -3.48 11.74
N ALA A 101 -13.42 -4.16 11.45
CA ALA A 101 -12.24 -3.53 10.89
C ALA A 101 -12.59 -3.04 9.49
N ASP A 102 -12.80 -1.76 9.37
CA ASP A 102 -12.87 -1.08 8.07
C ASP A 102 -11.53 -1.31 7.37
N LEU A 103 -11.54 -2.27 6.47
CA LEU A 103 -10.37 -2.87 5.83
C LEU A 103 -9.75 -2.01 4.73
N ARG A 104 -10.09 -0.75 4.67
CA ARG A 104 -9.33 0.27 3.92
C ARG A 104 -7.91 0.48 4.46
N ARG A 105 -7.38 -0.46 5.27
CA ARG A 105 -6.34 -0.07 6.21
C ARG A 105 -5.00 -0.74 6.02
N ARG A 106 -4.85 -1.66 5.12
CA ARG A 106 -3.52 -2.16 4.79
C ARG A 106 -3.22 -1.83 3.36
N LYS A 107 -2.45 -0.78 3.19
CA LYS A 107 -1.87 -0.44 1.91
C LYS A 107 -0.61 -1.28 1.74
N ILE A 108 -0.51 -1.94 0.61
CA ILE A 108 0.72 -2.57 0.18
C ILE A 108 1.65 -1.44 -0.24
N GLY A 109 2.39 -0.95 0.69
CA GLY A 109 3.32 0.12 0.45
C GLY A 109 4.31 0.23 1.59
N GLY A 110 5.45 -0.35 1.40
CA GLY A 110 6.65 -0.06 2.14
C GLY A 110 6.79 -0.74 3.50
N ARG A 111 7.80 -1.54 3.58
CA ARG A 111 8.43 -2.17 4.72
C ARG A 111 7.72 -3.36 5.33
N GLN A 112 7.68 -4.42 4.59
CA GLN A 112 7.92 -5.73 5.18
C GLN A 112 8.83 -6.51 4.24
N HIS A 113 10.04 -6.36 4.42
CA HIS A 113 11.25 -7.11 4.19
C HIS A 113 12.37 -6.30 3.52
N PRO A 114 13.55 -6.25 4.12
CA PRO A 114 14.74 -5.71 3.47
C PRO A 114 15.40 -6.75 2.55
N ARG A 115 14.63 -7.55 1.83
CA ARG A 115 15.20 -8.48 0.85
C ARG A 115 14.51 -8.38 -0.50
N ARG A 116 15.11 -7.52 -1.32
CA ARG A 116 15.28 -7.67 -2.75
C ARG A 116 14.03 -7.89 -3.61
N HIS A 117 13.22 -6.87 -3.78
CA HIS A 117 12.83 -6.50 -5.13
C HIS A 117 12.77 -4.98 -5.13
N ARG A 118 13.76 -4.38 -5.78
CA ARG A 118 13.73 -2.98 -6.15
C ARG A 118 12.56 -2.83 -7.11
N CYS A 119 11.43 -2.36 -6.63
CA CYS A 119 10.58 -1.57 -7.51
C CYS A 119 11.33 -0.27 -7.72
N ALA A 120 12.09 -0.20 -8.79
CA ALA A 120 12.70 1.02 -9.24
C ALA A 120 11.59 1.95 -9.67
N SER A 121 11.65 3.18 -9.17
CA SER A 121 10.95 4.35 -9.68
C SER A 121 9.44 4.23 -9.88
N GLY A 122 8.63 4.59 -8.88
CA GLY A 122 7.32 5.25 -9.06
C GLY A 122 6.23 4.55 -9.89
N GLN A 123 6.52 3.39 -10.44
CA GLN A 123 5.59 2.60 -11.25
C GLN A 123 5.11 1.40 -10.45
N GLY A 124 3.82 1.15 -10.47
CA GLY A 124 3.19 0.03 -9.79
C GLY A 124 3.84 -1.32 -10.14
N CYS A 125 3.76 -2.28 -9.24
CA CYS A 125 4.17 -3.66 -9.55
C CYS A 125 3.29 -4.22 -10.65
N ALA A 126 3.88 -4.53 -11.79
CA ALA A 126 3.20 -5.26 -12.86
C ALA A 126 3.38 -6.77 -12.64
N LEU A 127 2.29 -7.49 -12.59
CA LEU A 127 2.28 -8.95 -12.66
C LEU A 127 2.21 -9.34 -14.13
N HIS A 128 3.31 -9.85 -14.67
CA HIS A 128 3.37 -10.32 -16.05
C HIS A 128 2.88 -11.77 -16.17
N ARG A 129 2.16 -12.04 -17.24
CA ARG A 129 1.88 -13.41 -17.65
C ARG A 129 3.18 -14.09 -18.06
N SER A 130 3.52 -15.16 -17.38
CA SER A 130 4.47 -16.13 -17.93
C SER A 130 3.72 -17.02 -18.92
N ALA A 131 4.21 -17.03 -20.12
CA ALA A 131 3.73 -17.97 -21.14
C ALA A 131 4.04 -19.41 -20.75
#